data_430ad2630dbdb7ef3173711c6edbb176
#
_entry.id   430ad2630dbdb7ef3173711c6edbb176
#
_cell.length_a   1.000
_cell.length_b   1.000
_cell.length_c   1.000
_cell.angle_alpha   90.00
_cell.angle_beta   90.00
_cell.angle_gamma   90.00
#
_symmetry.space_group_name_H-M   'P 1'
#
loop_
_entity.id
_entity.type
_entity.pdbx_description
1 polymer ?
#
loop_
_entity_poly.entity_id
_entity_poly.type
_entity_poly.pdbx_seq_one_letter_code
_entity_poly.pdbx_strand_id
1 'polypeptide(L)'
;MDPGGVSLIKVKADDVSKTELIELYDAKGYEQYCIASLVADDNGNLYYKNDSGNIFCLSTRTSEDVLVSIADKGSVELSYAAVNAYDRNNDGSIDIDEVMYATHEQYYEGGAAAGYASATGDYGAYITKLWGDESGNFGYFVDDKMAMGLGDKVGQGQHVYAYINANSYPNNDAYSYFETPAFDCETYAAASVKLIAQNGYDENWSPKFEGYDKAQLKAYTADLKTEAEGFKAVSKGNGEYSISFAKAGDYCVVATAENNAIIPAVCKVSVRAANGFADVKETDYYYEATLWGSANNIVRGFSADEFAPNVPCTRAQIVTFLYRLAGSPEVSGSCKFADVTDKNYIDAITWAAEEGVTKGTTETTFSPNATCTRAQAVTFLHRYMDTPKADQAHGFTDVTNTGAFYYDAVMWAADNGVTLGFADGSFRPGAVCTRAEIVTFIYRAAA
;
A
#
# COMPACT_ATOMS: atom_id res chain seq x y z
N MET A 1 -27.42 15.21 46.05
CA MET A 1 -26.92 15.81 44.81
C MET A 1 -25.70 15.05 44.45
N ASP A 2 -25.79 14.25 43.42
CA ASP A 2 -24.64 13.50 42.92
C ASP A 2 -23.75 14.50 42.17
N PRO A 3 -22.48 14.63 42.47
CA PRO A 3 -21.63 15.70 41.95
C PRO A 3 -21.09 15.39 40.56
N GLY A 4 -21.88 14.90 39.63
CA GLY A 4 -21.26 14.43 38.40
C GLY A 4 -22.07 14.35 37.12
N GLY A 5 -23.33 14.66 37.08
CA GLY A 5 -24.03 14.46 35.82
C GLY A 5 -25.10 15.55 35.55
N VAL A 6 -24.98 16.23 34.43
CA VAL A 6 -26.07 17.03 33.85
C VAL A 6 -26.83 16.14 32.88
N SER A 7 -28.11 15.93 33.14
CA SER A 7 -28.98 15.11 32.30
C SER A 7 -30.08 15.96 31.68
N LEU A 8 -30.41 15.70 30.44
CA LEU A 8 -31.60 16.21 29.78
C LEU A 8 -32.75 15.26 30.01
N ILE A 9 -33.91 15.79 30.40
CA ILE A 9 -35.13 15.02 30.52
C ILE A 9 -35.98 15.23 29.27
N LYS A 10 -36.09 14.18 28.44
CA LYS A 10 -36.98 14.15 27.30
C LYS A 10 -38.36 13.68 27.75
N VAL A 11 -39.34 14.50 27.60
CA VAL A 11 -40.73 14.19 27.96
C VAL A 11 -41.53 14.05 26.68
N LYS A 12 -42.28 12.95 26.53
CA LYS A 12 -43.17 12.78 25.39
C LYS A 12 -44.37 13.74 25.55
N ALA A 13 -44.63 14.57 24.54
CA ALA A 13 -45.63 15.66 24.62
C ALA A 13 -47.07 15.18 24.89
N ASP A 14 -47.38 13.95 24.47
CA ASP A 14 -48.68 13.30 24.61
C ASP A 14 -48.80 12.39 25.85
N ASP A 15 -47.67 12.09 26.51
CA ASP A 15 -47.62 11.21 27.68
C ASP A 15 -46.43 11.55 28.60
N VAL A 16 -46.68 12.45 29.54
CA VAL A 16 -45.64 12.93 30.48
C VAL A 16 -45.10 11.85 31.44
N SER A 17 -45.72 10.67 31.48
CA SER A 17 -45.19 9.53 32.26
C SER A 17 -44.04 8.80 31.54
N LYS A 18 -43.87 9.03 30.28
CA LYS A 18 -42.75 8.50 29.48
C LYS A 18 -41.65 9.53 29.40
N THR A 19 -40.77 9.47 30.37
CA THR A 19 -39.58 10.31 30.43
C THR A 19 -38.34 9.45 30.10
N GLU A 20 -37.48 9.98 29.27
CA GLU A 20 -36.14 9.44 28.99
C GLU A 20 -35.09 10.37 29.59
N LEU A 21 -34.16 9.80 30.34
CA LEU A 21 -33.03 10.54 30.90
C LEU A 21 -31.87 10.39 29.92
N ILE A 22 -31.46 11.48 29.30
CA ILE A 22 -30.28 11.51 28.39
C ILE A 22 -29.12 12.08 29.22
N GLU A 23 -28.13 11.25 29.53
CA GLU A 23 -26.91 11.72 30.15
C GLU A 23 -26.11 12.55 29.14
N LEU A 24 -25.82 13.80 29.52
CA LEU A 24 -25.00 14.66 28.69
C LEU A 24 -23.54 14.26 28.91
N TYR A 25 -22.75 14.26 27.80
CA TYR A 25 -21.37 13.88 27.78
C TYR A 25 -20.54 14.62 28.85
N ASP A 26 -19.96 13.88 29.78
CA ASP A 26 -18.98 14.36 30.75
C ASP A 26 -17.57 14.23 30.17
N ALA A 27 -17.08 15.30 29.54
CA ALA A 27 -15.67 15.39 29.18
C ALA A 27 -14.86 15.55 30.49
N LYS A 28 -14.17 14.51 30.93
CA LYS A 28 -13.30 14.52 32.11
C LYS A 28 -12.45 15.79 32.16
N GLY A 29 -12.69 16.63 33.17
CA GLY A 29 -11.95 17.87 33.41
C GLY A 29 -12.67 19.17 33.01
N TYR A 30 -13.93 19.08 32.56
CA TYR A 30 -14.76 20.25 32.31
C TYR A 30 -15.96 20.26 33.26
N GLU A 31 -15.96 21.17 34.20
CA GLU A 31 -17.14 21.39 35.07
C GLU A 31 -18.25 21.99 34.23
N GLN A 32 -19.43 21.34 34.19
CA GLN A 32 -20.60 21.78 33.42
C GLN A 32 -21.61 22.40 34.40
N TYR A 33 -21.53 23.72 34.63
CA TYR A 33 -22.41 24.38 35.60
C TYR A 33 -23.62 25.06 35.04
N CYS A 34 -23.70 25.33 33.73
CA CYS A 34 -24.85 26.01 33.16
C CYS A 34 -25.11 25.66 31.71
N ILE A 35 -26.31 25.32 31.36
CA ILE A 35 -26.77 25.19 29.99
C ILE A 35 -27.40 26.52 29.60
N ALA A 36 -26.75 27.27 28.72
CA ALA A 36 -27.39 28.35 28.00
C ALA A 36 -28.52 27.74 27.14
N SER A 37 -29.51 28.53 26.78
CA SER A 37 -30.69 28.11 26.05
C SER A 37 -30.44 27.03 25.01
N LEU A 38 -31.21 25.95 25.06
CA LEU A 38 -31.26 24.94 24.00
C LEU A 38 -31.81 25.59 22.71
N VAL A 39 -31.11 25.39 21.62
CA VAL A 39 -31.55 25.84 20.29
C VAL A 39 -31.79 24.60 19.44
N ALA A 40 -32.99 24.48 18.87
CA ALA A 40 -33.28 23.43 17.91
C ALA A 40 -33.10 23.95 16.48
N ASP A 41 -32.54 23.14 15.60
CA ASP A 41 -32.59 23.41 14.17
C ASP A 41 -33.80 22.76 13.50
N ASP A 42 -34.02 23.05 12.22
CA ASP A 42 -35.13 22.49 11.43
C ASP A 42 -35.01 20.98 11.22
N ASN A 43 -33.81 20.42 11.53
CA ASN A 43 -33.49 19.02 11.44
C ASN A 43 -33.78 18.23 12.74
N GLY A 44 -34.25 18.89 13.79
CA GLY A 44 -34.57 18.27 15.09
C GLY A 44 -33.33 18.06 15.99
N ASN A 45 -32.18 18.61 15.64
CA ASN A 45 -31.01 18.63 16.50
C ASN A 45 -31.18 19.67 17.59
N LEU A 46 -30.71 19.35 18.80
CA LEU A 46 -30.66 20.28 19.92
C LEU A 46 -29.23 20.69 20.20
N TYR A 47 -28.95 21.97 20.16
CA TYR A 47 -27.64 22.53 20.44
C TYR A 47 -27.62 23.15 21.83
N TYR A 48 -26.54 22.92 22.55
CA TYR A 48 -26.31 23.61 23.81
C TYR A 48 -24.82 23.95 23.96
N LYS A 49 -24.56 25.01 24.70
CA LYS A 49 -23.21 25.49 25.01
C LYS A 49 -22.96 25.29 26.50
N ASN A 50 -21.79 24.73 26.85
CA ASN A 50 -21.35 24.65 28.25
C ASN A 50 -20.54 25.92 28.64
N ASP A 51 -20.25 26.05 29.93
CA ASP A 51 -19.51 27.19 30.47
C ASP A 51 -18.05 27.24 29.96
N SER A 52 -17.50 26.12 29.53
CA SER A 52 -16.14 26.03 28.90
C SER A 52 -16.12 26.52 27.44
N GLY A 53 -17.25 26.93 26.91
CA GLY A 53 -17.35 27.47 25.55
C GLY A 53 -17.55 26.41 24.44
N ASN A 54 -17.68 25.14 24.80
CA ASN A 54 -17.94 24.06 23.83
C ASN A 54 -19.42 24.07 23.42
N ILE A 55 -19.69 23.83 22.15
CA ILE A 55 -21.03 23.65 21.60
C ILE A 55 -21.21 22.15 21.37
N PHE A 56 -22.31 21.61 21.91
CA PHE A 56 -22.71 20.21 21.76
C PHE A 56 -23.95 20.13 20.91
N CYS A 57 -24.06 19.11 20.10
CA CYS A 57 -25.24 18.77 19.33
C CYS A 57 -25.78 17.43 19.83
N LEU A 58 -27.08 17.42 20.20
CA LEU A 58 -27.84 16.20 20.49
C LEU A 58 -28.73 15.94 19.30
N SER A 59 -28.51 14.88 18.57
CA SER A 59 -29.38 14.42 17.50
C SER A 59 -30.25 13.27 18.00
N THR A 60 -31.50 13.29 17.66
CA THR A 60 -32.43 12.17 17.88
C THR A 60 -32.61 11.32 16.63
N ARG A 61 -31.91 11.69 15.56
CA ARG A 61 -31.99 10.98 14.28
C ARG A 61 -31.10 9.73 14.29
N THR A 62 -31.56 8.72 13.60
CA THR A 62 -30.72 7.59 13.24
C THR A 62 -29.51 8.12 12.47
N SER A 63 -28.32 7.65 12.82
CA SER A 63 -27.07 7.97 12.10
C SER A 63 -26.20 6.72 12.00
N GLU A 64 -25.40 6.65 10.94
CA GLU A 64 -24.44 5.60 10.70
C GLU A 64 -23.09 6.22 10.36
N ASP A 65 -22.01 5.66 10.93
CA ASP A 65 -20.66 5.98 10.51
C ASP A 65 -20.30 5.09 9.33
N VAL A 66 -20.07 5.69 8.18
CA VAL A 66 -19.76 5.02 6.91
C VAL A 66 -18.43 5.50 6.35
N LEU A 67 -17.86 4.75 5.43
CA LEU A 67 -16.66 5.15 4.71
C LEU A 67 -17.03 5.61 3.31
N VAL A 68 -16.44 6.72 2.85
CA VAL A 68 -16.75 7.24 1.52
C VAL A 68 -15.49 7.53 0.73
N SER A 69 -15.50 7.13 -0.53
CA SER A 69 -14.52 7.55 -1.54
C SER A 69 -15.21 8.27 -2.68
N ILE A 70 -14.57 9.31 -3.19
CA ILE A 70 -15.03 10.09 -4.37
C ILE A 70 -13.91 10.13 -5.40
N ALA A 71 -14.25 9.81 -6.65
CA ALA A 71 -13.36 10.05 -7.78
C ALA A 71 -14.00 11.02 -8.79
N ASP A 72 -13.21 11.95 -9.31
CA ASP A 72 -13.60 12.87 -10.38
C ASP A 72 -12.68 12.66 -11.59
N LYS A 73 -13.24 12.06 -12.64
CA LYS A 73 -12.61 11.94 -13.99
C LYS A 73 -11.16 11.44 -13.96
N GLY A 74 -10.91 10.38 -13.20
CA GLY A 74 -9.60 9.76 -13.08
C GLY A 74 -8.74 10.26 -11.91
N SER A 75 -9.20 11.25 -11.14
CA SER A 75 -8.59 11.71 -9.89
C SER A 75 -9.34 11.16 -8.68
N VAL A 76 -8.64 10.86 -7.58
CA VAL A 76 -9.25 10.54 -6.29
C VAL A 76 -9.33 11.82 -5.46
N GLU A 77 -10.53 12.27 -5.14
CA GLU A 77 -10.78 13.47 -4.36
C GLU A 77 -10.92 13.16 -2.86
N LEU A 78 -11.49 11.99 -2.56
CA LEU A 78 -11.72 11.51 -1.21
C LEU A 78 -11.47 10.00 -1.14
N SER A 79 -10.79 9.52 -0.09
CA SER A 79 -10.42 8.11 0.05
C SER A 79 -10.81 7.58 1.42
N TYR A 80 -11.76 6.64 1.46
CA TYR A 80 -12.22 6.00 2.70
C TYR A 80 -12.38 6.99 3.86
N ALA A 81 -12.93 8.15 3.58
CA ALA A 81 -13.17 9.17 4.59
C ALA A 81 -14.32 8.73 5.51
N ALA A 82 -14.16 8.93 6.80
CA ALA A 82 -15.20 8.64 7.76
C ALA A 82 -16.30 9.70 7.68
N VAL A 83 -17.51 9.30 7.40
CA VAL A 83 -18.69 10.17 7.28
C VAL A 83 -19.74 9.72 8.29
N ASN A 84 -20.21 10.62 9.12
CA ASN A 84 -21.39 10.39 9.92
C ASN A 84 -22.62 10.83 9.13
N ALA A 85 -23.30 9.88 8.51
CA ALA A 85 -24.53 10.11 7.77
C ALA A 85 -25.74 10.00 8.70
N TYR A 86 -26.76 10.83 8.51
CA TYR A 86 -27.95 10.86 9.33
C TYR A 86 -29.22 10.79 8.48
N ASP A 87 -30.26 10.15 9.04
CA ASP A 87 -31.57 10.01 8.45
C ASP A 87 -32.25 11.39 8.31
N ARG A 88 -32.27 11.90 7.09
CA ARG A 88 -32.82 13.25 6.76
C ARG A 88 -34.29 13.20 6.51
N ASN A 89 -34.79 12.10 5.97
CA ASN A 89 -36.19 11.91 5.57
C ASN A 89 -37.06 11.31 6.70
N ASN A 90 -36.43 10.89 7.83
CA ASN A 90 -37.03 10.25 9.01
C ASN A 90 -37.75 8.92 8.67
N ASP A 91 -37.19 8.12 7.77
CA ASP A 91 -37.71 6.79 7.44
C ASP A 91 -37.13 5.67 8.33
N GLY A 92 -36.18 6.00 9.20
CA GLY A 92 -35.53 5.11 10.16
C GLY A 92 -34.30 4.36 9.60
N SER A 93 -33.83 4.74 8.43
CA SER A 93 -32.67 4.14 7.79
C SER A 93 -31.80 5.20 7.15
N ILE A 94 -30.54 4.83 6.82
CA ILE A 94 -29.63 5.66 6.04
C ILE A 94 -29.54 5.08 4.64
N ASP A 95 -29.64 5.92 3.63
CA ASP A 95 -29.48 5.54 2.23
C ASP A 95 -28.28 6.27 1.56
N ILE A 96 -28.00 5.91 0.30
CA ILE A 96 -26.86 6.49 -0.43
C ILE A 96 -27.05 8.01 -0.62
N ASP A 97 -28.27 8.51 -0.85
CA ASP A 97 -28.53 9.95 -1.00
C ASP A 97 -28.12 10.73 0.25
N GLU A 98 -28.45 10.20 1.41
CA GLU A 98 -28.12 10.79 2.71
C GLU A 98 -26.62 10.72 3.02
N VAL A 99 -25.97 9.60 2.65
CA VAL A 99 -24.52 9.46 2.73
C VAL A 99 -23.83 10.49 1.83
N MET A 100 -24.27 10.64 0.58
CA MET A 100 -23.67 11.62 -0.34
C MET A 100 -23.91 13.06 0.14
N TYR A 101 -25.10 13.37 0.64
CA TYR A 101 -25.35 14.68 1.22
C TYR A 101 -24.39 14.97 2.40
N ALA A 102 -24.30 14.06 3.37
CA ALA A 102 -23.43 14.20 4.54
C ALA A 102 -21.94 14.30 4.15
N THR A 103 -21.52 13.56 3.13
CA THR A 103 -20.16 13.63 2.60
C THR A 103 -19.82 15.03 2.11
N HIS A 104 -20.70 15.64 1.32
CA HIS A 104 -20.44 16.97 0.78
C HIS A 104 -20.52 18.06 1.86
N GLU A 105 -21.41 17.92 2.85
CA GLU A 105 -21.43 18.82 4.02
C GLU A 105 -20.10 18.80 4.78
N GLN A 106 -19.46 17.64 4.89
CA GLN A 106 -18.23 17.49 5.69
C GLN A 106 -16.95 17.81 4.92
N TYR A 107 -16.89 17.53 3.62
CA TYR A 107 -15.64 17.51 2.86
C TYR A 107 -15.61 18.41 1.62
N TYR A 108 -16.75 18.88 1.11
CA TYR A 108 -16.77 19.74 -0.07
C TYR A 108 -16.78 21.23 0.32
N GLU A 109 -15.99 22.04 -0.37
CA GLU A 109 -15.98 23.48 -0.14
C GLU A 109 -17.33 24.11 -0.49
N GLY A 110 -18.01 24.72 0.50
CA GLY A 110 -19.37 25.26 0.37
C GLY A 110 -20.48 24.25 0.70
N GLY A 111 -20.13 23.06 1.20
CA GLY A 111 -21.06 22.04 1.69
C GLY A 111 -21.87 21.34 0.60
N ALA A 112 -22.92 20.61 1.02
CA ALA A 112 -23.79 19.88 0.08
C ALA A 112 -24.48 20.82 -0.90
N ALA A 113 -24.90 22.01 -0.48
CA ALA A 113 -25.57 22.98 -1.35
C ALA A 113 -24.73 23.36 -2.58
N ALA A 114 -23.40 23.39 -2.46
CA ALA A 114 -22.49 23.68 -3.56
C ALA A 114 -22.12 22.42 -4.35
N GLY A 115 -21.91 21.29 -3.68
CA GLY A 115 -21.27 20.11 -4.26
C GLY A 115 -22.18 18.97 -4.66
N TYR A 116 -23.42 18.89 -4.13
CA TYR A 116 -24.31 17.75 -4.31
C TYR A 116 -25.74 18.14 -4.64
N ALA A 117 -26.39 17.38 -5.51
CA ALA A 117 -27.81 17.43 -5.73
C ALA A 117 -28.32 16.09 -6.27
N SER A 118 -29.53 15.71 -5.86
CA SER A 118 -30.28 14.59 -6.38
C SER A 118 -31.67 15.03 -6.85
N ALA A 119 -32.30 14.23 -7.67
CA ALA A 119 -33.68 14.41 -8.12
C ALA A 119 -34.39 13.06 -8.17
N THR A 120 -35.72 13.06 -8.11
CA THR A 120 -36.55 11.85 -8.24
C THR A 120 -37.15 11.80 -9.63
N GLY A 121 -36.97 10.69 -10.33
CA GLY A 121 -37.57 10.40 -11.62
C GLY A 121 -38.45 9.16 -11.59
N ASP A 122 -38.86 8.69 -12.78
CA ASP A 122 -39.75 7.52 -12.94
C ASP A 122 -39.16 6.21 -12.39
N TYR A 123 -37.83 6.14 -12.30
CA TYR A 123 -37.04 4.96 -11.85
C TYR A 123 -36.40 5.13 -10.46
N GLY A 124 -36.82 6.13 -9.69
CA GLY A 124 -36.28 6.43 -8.37
C GLY A 124 -35.38 7.67 -8.34
N ALA A 125 -34.69 7.86 -7.20
CA ALA A 125 -33.76 8.97 -7.03
C ALA A 125 -32.45 8.75 -7.80
N TYR A 126 -31.90 9.83 -8.37
CA TYR A 126 -30.63 9.84 -9.11
C TYR A 126 -29.83 11.12 -8.86
N ILE A 127 -28.51 11.04 -9.00
CA ILE A 127 -27.60 12.18 -8.80
C ILE A 127 -27.72 13.14 -9.98
N THR A 128 -27.84 14.44 -9.70
CA THR A 128 -27.81 15.52 -10.70
C THR A 128 -26.55 16.39 -10.58
N LYS A 129 -25.91 16.38 -9.40
CA LYS A 129 -24.63 17.03 -9.14
C LYS A 129 -23.82 16.16 -8.17
N LEU A 130 -22.58 15.89 -8.49
CA LEU A 130 -21.62 15.16 -7.64
C LEU A 130 -20.29 15.90 -7.65
N TRP A 131 -19.74 16.20 -6.49
CA TRP A 131 -18.49 16.94 -6.31
C TRP A 131 -18.41 18.23 -7.15
N GLY A 132 -19.56 18.91 -7.29
CA GLY A 132 -19.73 20.10 -8.07
C GLY A 132 -19.93 19.89 -9.59
N ASP A 133 -19.73 18.69 -10.12
CA ASP A 133 -19.96 18.35 -11.52
C ASP A 133 -21.44 18.09 -11.80
N GLU A 134 -21.97 18.60 -12.91
CA GLU A 134 -23.35 18.47 -13.36
C GLU A 134 -23.46 17.70 -14.69
N SER A 135 -22.43 16.94 -15.10
CA SER A 135 -22.41 16.22 -16.37
C SER A 135 -23.45 15.11 -16.48
N GLY A 136 -23.94 14.60 -15.35
CA GLY A 136 -24.86 13.46 -15.31
C GLY A 136 -24.18 12.11 -15.57
N ASN A 137 -22.85 12.06 -15.63
CA ASN A 137 -22.09 10.85 -15.92
C ASN A 137 -21.53 10.22 -14.65
N PHE A 138 -22.43 9.85 -13.72
CA PHE A 138 -22.10 9.40 -12.38
C PHE A 138 -22.33 7.91 -12.19
N GLY A 139 -21.60 7.30 -11.24
CA GLY A 139 -21.81 5.95 -10.78
C GLY A 139 -21.48 5.81 -9.29
N TYR A 140 -21.98 4.75 -8.67
CA TYR A 140 -21.70 4.46 -7.28
C TYR A 140 -21.82 2.97 -6.97
N PHE A 141 -20.99 2.52 -6.02
CA PHE A 141 -20.94 1.15 -5.50
C PHE A 141 -20.98 1.18 -3.96
N VAL A 142 -21.49 0.12 -3.38
CA VAL A 142 -21.46 -0.10 -1.92
C VAL A 142 -20.76 -1.43 -1.67
N ASP A 143 -19.66 -1.42 -0.91
CA ASP A 143 -18.82 -2.60 -0.66
C ASP A 143 -18.48 -3.36 -1.96
N ASP A 144 -18.06 -2.64 -2.99
CA ASP A 144 -17.71 -3.14 -4.34
C ASP A 144 -18.86 -3.84 -5.09
N LYS A 145 -20.10 -3.65 -4.62
CA LYS A 145 -21.31 -4.14 -5.28
C LYS A 145 -22.06 -2.99 -5.93
N MET A 146 -22.52 -3.21 -7.16
CA MET A 146 -23.32 -2.24 -7.87
C MET A 146 -24.62 -1.96 -7.09
N ALA A 147 -24.86 -0.71 -6.74
CA ALA A 147 -26.09 -0.27 -6.12
C ALA A 147 -27.19 -0.10 -7.19
N MET A 148 -28.43 -0.34 -6.79
CA MET A 148 -29.59 -0.26 -7.69
C MET A 148 -30.16 1.15 -7.78
N GLY A 149 -29.95 1.97 -6.76
CA GLY A 149 -30.43 3.35 -6.71
C GLY A 149 -29.96 4.10 -5.46
N LEU A 150 -30.14 5.41 -5.43
CA LEU A 150 -29.76 6.24 -4.29
C LEU A 150 -30.52 5.90 -2.99
N GLY A 151 -31.69 5.26 -3.08
CA GLY A 151 -32.44 4.77 -1.95
C GLY A 151 -31.95 3.43 -1.37
N ASP A 152 -30.89 2.83 -1.92
CA ASP A 152 -30.32 1.62 -1.34
C ASP A 152 -29.73 1.93 0.04
N LYS A 153 -30.03 1.05 1.02
CA LYS A 153 -29.65 1.27 2.41
C LYS A 153 -28.16 1.03 2.64
N VAL A 154 -27.57 1.87 3.47
CA VAL A 154 -26.18 1.82 3.88
C VAL A 154 -26.12 1.69 5.39
N GLY A 155 -25.39 0.69 5.90
CA GLY A 155 -25.23 0.43 7.33
C GLY A 155 -23.83 0.83 7.83
N GLN A 156 -23.69 0.71 9.15
CA GLN A 156 -22.47 1.02 9.89
C GLN A 156 -21.22 0.37 9.25
N GLY A 157 -20.21 1.19 8.97
CA GLY A 157 -18.92 0.76 8.47
C GLY A 157 -18.85 0.36 7.00
N GLN A 158 -19.97 0.39 6.26
CA GLN A 158 -19.96 0.12 4.82
C GLN A 158 -19.22 1.21 4.05
N HIS A 159 -18.68 0.85 2.90
CA HIS A 159 -17.96 1.76 2.02
C HIS A 159 -18.81 2.14 0.81
N VAL A 160 -19.07 3.42 0.65
CA VAL A 160 -19.72 3.98 -0.56
C VAL A 160 -18.66 4.61 -1.44
N TYR A 161 -18.52 4.11 -2.67
CA TYR A 161 -17.64 4.71 -3.66
C TYR A 161 -18.48 5.36 -4.75
N ALA A 162 -18.50 6.70 -4.80
CA ALA A 162 -19.16 7.46 -5.85
C ALA A 162 -18.13 8.10 -6.80
N TYR A 163 -18.47 8.19 -8.07
CA TYR A 163 -17.51 8.67 -9.08
C TYR A 163 -18.17 9.37 -10.25
N ILE A 164 -17.38 10.21 -10.89
CA ILE A 164 -17.70 10.90 -12.15
C ILE A 164 -16.84 10.24 -13.23
N ASN A 165 -17.48 9.65 -14.24
CA ASN A 165 -16.75 9.07 -15.36
C ASN A 165 -16.08 10.17 -16.19
N ALA A 166 -14.84 9.93 -16.61
CA ALA A 166 -14.14 10.76 -17.59
C ALA A 166 -14.66 10.50 -19.02
N ASN A 167 -15.01 9.25 -19.30
CA ASN A 167 -15.51 8.82 -20.59
C ASN A 167 -17.04 8.71 -20.56
N SER A 168 -17.68 9.04 -21.69
CA SER A 168 -19.14 8.97 -21.82
C SER A 168 -19.58 7.62 -22.38
N TYR A 169 -20.81 7.20 -22.03
CA TYR A 169 -21.45 6.03 -22.62
C TYR A 169 -21.31 6.01 -24.16
N PRO A 170 -20.99 4.86 -24.82
CA PRO A 170 -20.87 3.51 -24.23
C PRO A 170 -19.48 3.14 -23.68
N ASN A 171 -18.52 4.06 -23.64
CA ASN A 171 -17.14 3.83 -23.26
C ASN A 171 -16.85 4.36 -21.85
N ASN A 172 -17.79 4.17 -20.91
CA ASN A 172 -17.60 4.58 -19.53
C ASN A 172 -16.36 3.90 -18.94
N ASP A 173 -15.75 4.58 -17.95
CA ASP A 173 -14.62 4.04 -17.19
C ASP A 173 -15.09 2.79 -16.43
N ALA A 174 -14.30 1.72 -16.47
CA ALA A 174 -14.64 0.49 -15.75
C ALA A 174 -14.45 0.67 -14.25
N TYR A 175 -15.44 0.28 -13.44
CA TYR A 175 -15.28 0.28 -11.99
C TYR A 175 -14.13 -0.64 -11.58
N SER A 176 -13.29 -0.20 -10.65
CA SER A 176 -12.16 -0.98 -10.15
C SER A 176 -11.96 -0.83 -8.64
N TYR A 177 -11.40 -1.85 -8.02
CA TYR A 177 -11.10 -1.89 -6.59
C TYR A 177 -9.92 -2.80 -6.30
N PHE A 178 -9.27 -2.62 -5.15
CA PHE A 178 -8.33 -3.58 -4.63
C PHE A 178 -9.04 -4.63 -3.78
N GLU A 179 -8.76 -5.93 -4.03
CA GLU A 179 -9.36 -7.05 -3.31
C GLU A 179 -9.13 -6.94 -1.78
N THR A 180 -8.03 -6.29 -1.37
CA THR A 180 -7.74 -5.92 0.01
C THR A 180 -7.70 -4.40 0.11
N PRO A 181 -8.73 -3.75 0.71
CA PRO A 181 -8.83 -2.30 0.74
C PRO A 181 -7.88 -1.60 1.71
N ALA A 182 -7.34 -2.35 2.70
CA ALA A 182 -6.36 -1.83 3.65
C ALA A 182 -5.50 -2.95 4.25
N PHE A 183 -4.21 -2.69 4.51
CA PHE A 183 -3.31 -3.61 5.20
C PHE A 183 -2.09 -2.89 5.80
N ASP A 184 -1.37 -3.61 6.67
CA ASP A 184 -0.12 -3.17 7.28
C ASP A 184 1.07 -3.87 6.60
N CYS A 185 2.17 -3.15 6.41
CA CYS A 185 3.45 -3.75 5.99
C CYS A 185 4.64 -3.04 6.66
N GLU A 186 5.84 -3.54 6.39
CA GLU A 186 7.09 -2.89 6.85
C GLU A 186 7.82 -2.23 5.68
N THR A 187 8.63 -1.23 5.98
CA THR A 187 9.50 -0.62 4.97
C THR A 187 10.37 -1.68 4.29
N TYR A 188 10.56 -1.54 2.99
CA TYR A 188 11.31 -2.44 2.11
C TYR A 188 10.75 -3.87 1.95
N ALA A 189 9.74 -4.26 2.73
CA ALA A 189 9.05 -5.54 2.53
C ALA A 189 8.21 -5.49 1.25
N ALA A 190 8.26 -6.56 0.46
CA ALA A 190 7.35 -6.74 -0.67
C ALA A 190 5.98 -7.17 -0.15
N ALA A 191 4.94 -6.42 -0.48
CA ALA A 191 3.55 -6.78 -0.24
C ALA A 191 2.84 -7.06 -1.57
N SER A 192 1.91 -8.01 -1.59
CA SER A 192 1.09 -8.29 -2.76
C SER A 192 -0.26 -7.62 -2.63
N VAL A 193 -0.69 -6.92 -3.69
CA VAL A 193 -2.03 -6.35 -3.82
C VAL A 193 -2.64 -6.82 -5.12
N LYS A 194 -3.97 -7.05 -5.14
CA LYS A 194 -4.66 -7.47 -6.34
C LYS A 194 -5.71 -6.45 -6.73
N LEU A 195 -5.53 -5.91 -7.92
CA LEU A 195 -6.46 -4.97 -8.55
C LEU A 195 -7.46 -5.73 -9.41
N ILE A 196 -8.72 -5.46 -9.17
CA ILE A 196 -9.87 -6.03 -9.89
C ILE A 196 -10.55 -4.90 -10.65
N ALA A 197 -10.95 -5.16 -11.88
CA ALA A 197 -11.75 -4.22 -12.66
C ALA A 197 -12.92 -4.93 -13.36
N GLN A 198 -13.98 -4.19 -13.59
CA GLN A 198 -15.15 -4.65 -14.32
C GLN A 198 -14.77 -4.95 -15.77
N ASN A 199 -15.13 -6.14 -16.24
CA ASN A 199 -14.98 -6.58 -17.64
C ASN A 199 -16.31 -7.07 -18.19
N GLY A 200 -17.19 -6.10 -18.49
CA GLY A 200 -18.52 -6.36 -19.05
C GLY A 200 -19.55 -6.83 -18.05
N TYR A 201 -20.58 -7.52 -18.54
CA TYR A 201 -21.73 -8.00 -17.78
C TYR A 201 -22.00 -9.46 -18.11
N ASP A 202 -22.64 -10.18 -17.20
CA ASP A 202 -23.16 -11.53 -17.44
C ASP A 202 -24.53 -11.50 -18.17
N GLU A 203 -25.11 -12.67 -18.33
CA GLU A 203 -26.44 -12.84 -18.97
C GLU A 203 -27.60 -12.21 -18.17
N ASN A 204 -27.40 -11.94 -16.89
CA ASN A 204 -28.34 -11.29 -15.98
C ASN A 204 -28.06 -9.79 -15.78
N TRP A 205 -27.18 -9.20 -16.59
CA TRP A 205 -26.71 -7.82 -16.50
C TRP A 205 -25.96 -7.50 -15.16
N SER A 206 -25.43 -8.53 -14.48
CA SER A 206 -24.55 -8.33 -13.34
C SER A 206 -23.12 -8.06 -13.82
N PRO A 207 -22.39 -7.10 -13.22
CA PRO A 207 -21.02 -6.80 -13.62
C PRO A 207 -20.10 -8.00 -13.39
N LYS A 208 -19.25 -8.30 -14.38
CA LYS A 208 -18.17 -9.28 -14.27
C LYS A 208 -16.89 -8.57 -13.89
N PHE A 209 -16.12 -9.20 -13.03
CA PHE A 209 -14.86 -8.67 -12.54
C PHE A 209 -13.71 -9.64 -12.79
N GLU A 210 -12.55 -9.11 -13.17
CA GLU A 210 -11.31 -9.87 -13.38
C GLU A 210 -10.08 -9.07 -12.96
N GLY A 211 -8.92 -9.73 -12.84
CA GLY A 211 -7.65 -9.07 -12.54
C GLY A 211 -7.24 -8.08 -13.64
N TYR A 212 -6.79 -6.90 -13.26
CA TYR A 212 -6.44 -5.83 -14.20
C TYR A 212 -4.94 -5.50 -14.17
N ASP A 213 -4.22 -5.80 -15.27
CA ASP A 213 -2.76 -5.72 -15.36
C ASP A 213 -2.21 -4.43 -15.95
N LYS A 214 -3.09 -3.55 -16.48
CA LYS A 214 -2.68 -2.36 -17.24
C LYS A 214 -2.70 -1.08 -16.41
N ALA A 215 -2.83 -1.20 -15.08
CA ALA A 215 -2.85 -0.05 -14.22
C ALA A 215 -1.45 0.48 -13.92
N GLN A 216 -1.36 1.79 -13.78
CA GLN A 216 -0.25 2.46 -13.13
C GLN A 216 -0.59 2.65 -11.65
N LEU A 217 0.24 2.12 -10.76
CA LEU A 217 0.09 2.29 -9.33
C LEU A 217 1.01 3.40 -8.85
N LYS A 218 0.46 4.33 -8.06
CA LYS A 218 1.19 5.35 -7.31
C LYS A 218 0.75 5.33 -5.86
N ALA A 219 1.63 5.71 -4.95
CA ALA A 219 1.26 5.90 -3.57
C ALA A 219 1.34 7.38 -3.20
N TYR A 220 0.40 7.81 -2.37
CA TYR A 220 0.33 9.17 -1.85
C TYR A 220 0.22 9.14 -0.32
N THR A 221 0.54 10.23 0.34
CA THR A 221 0.20 10.43 1.76
C THR A 221 -1.31 10.26 1.97
N ALA A 222 -1.73 9.94 3.19
CA ALA A 222 -3.14 9.64 3.51
C ALA A 222 -4.12 10.75 3.10
N ASP A 223 -3.65 12.00 2.97
CA ASP A 223 -4.43 13.16 2.50
C ASP A 223 -4.42 13.32 0.95
N LEU A 224 -3.84 12.37 0.22
CA LEU A 224 -3.72 12.32 -1.26
C LEU A 224 -2.90 13.46 -1.89
N LYS A 225 -2.19 14.29 -1.09
CA LYS A 225 -1.53 15.51 -1.60
C LYS A 225 -0.10 15.30 -2.05
N THR A 226 0.63 14.40 -1.41
CA THR A 226 2.06 14.21 -1.67
C THR A 226 2.33 12.79 -2.13
N GLU A 227 2.99 12.64 -3.27
CA GLU A 227 3.41 11.32 -3.76
C GLU A 227 4.47 10.72 -2.83
N ALA A 228 4.31 9.44 -2.48
CA ALA A 228 5.20 8.74 -1.58
C ALA A 228 6.57 8.50 -2.22
N GLU A 229 7.61 9.05 -1.62
CA GLU A 229 8.98 8.85 -2.09
C GLU A 229 9.43 7.41 -1.83
N GLY A 230 10.05 6.79 -2.84
CA GLY A 230 10.56 5.42 -2.76
C GLY A 230 9.49 4.33 -2.78
N PHE A 231 8.27 4.66 -3.24
CA PHE A 231 7.27 3.65 -3.58
C PHE A 231 7.65 2.93 -4.87
N LYS A 232 7.49 1.60 -4.89
CA LYS A 232 7.68 0.77 -6.08
C LYS A 232 6.50 -0.15 -6.26
N ALA A 233 6.11 -0.39 -7.53
CA ALA A 233 5.07 -1.33 -7.91
C ALA A 233 5.48 -2.08 -9.17
N VAL A 234 5.31 -3.41 -9.16
CA VAL A 234 5.64 -4.28 -10.28
C VAL A 234 4.48 -5.24 -10.52
N SER A 235 3.93 -5.25 -11.74
CA SER A 235 2.89 -6.21 -12.12
C SER A 235 3.45 -7.64 -12.16
N LYS A 236 2.67 -8.57 -11.62
CA LYS A 236 2.93 -10.02 -11.64
C LYS A 236 1.99 -10.79 -12.57
N GLY A 237 1.05 -10.09 -13.19
CA GLY A 237 0.00 -10.67 -14.03
C GLY A 237 -1.28 -11.00 -13.25
N ASN A 238 -2.39 -11.14 -13.97
CA ASN A 238 -3.70 -11.46 -13.42
C ASN A 238 -4.19 -10.49 -12.32
N GLY A 239 -3.87 -9.20 -12.47
CA GLY A 239 -4.21 -8.13 -11.51
C GLY A 239 -3.33 -8.08 -10.28
N GLU A 240 -2.36 -8.97 -10.12
CA GLU A 240 -1.45 -8.96 -8.99
C GLU A 240 -0.29 -7.99 -9.21
N TYR A 241 -0.01 -7.20 -8.18
CA TYR A 241 1.12 -6.28 -8.12
C TYR A 241 1.91 -6.51 -6.83
N SER A 242 3.22 -6.55 -6.97
CA SER A 242 4.13 -6.47 -5.83
C SER A 242 4.46 -5.01 -5.59
N ILE A 243 4.21 -4.53 -4.37
CA ILE A 243 4.49 -3.14 -3.97
C ILE A 243 5.45 -3.11 -2.78
N SER A 244 6.19 -2.02 -2.64
CA SER A 244 7.04 -1.77 -1.48
C SER A 244 7.21 -0.28 -1.22
N PHE A 245 7.55 0.08 0.01
CA PHE A 245 7.73 1.44 0.48
C PHE A 245 9.10 1.60 1.15
N ALA A 246 9.80 2.69 0.86
CA ALA A 246 11.09 2.98 1.50
C ALA A 246 10.93 3.71 2.85
N LYS A 247 9.80 4.37 3.10
CA LYS A 247 9.56 5.18 4.30
C LYS A 247 8.32 4.71 5.05
N ALA A 248 8.39 4.74 6.39
CA ALA A 248 7.24 4.50 7.25
C ALA A 248 6.24 5.67 7.16
N GLY A 249 4.95 5.36 7.30
CA GLY A 249 3.86 6.33 7.24
C GLY A 249 2.56 5.69 6.82
N ASP A 250 1.49 6.47 6.77
CA ASP A 250 0.20 6.04 6.27
C ASP A 250 0.02 6.56 4.83
N TYR A 251 -0.32 5.66 3.93
CA TYR A 251 -0.38 5.92 2.49
C TYR A 251 -1.72 5.45 1.89
N CYS A 252 -2.07 6.08 0.77
CA CYS A 252 -3.08 5.60 -0.17
C CYS A 252 -2.37 5.15 -1.46
N VAL A 253 -2.47 3.88 -1.81
CA VAL A 253 -2.07 3.37 -3.13
C VAL A 253 -3.23 3.57 -4.07
N VAL A 254 -2.99 4.31 -5.15
CA VAL A 254 -3.99 4.64 -6.17
C VAL A 254 -3.62 3.94 -7.47
N ALA A 255 -4.54 3.18 -8.04
CA ALA A 255 -4.42 2.59 -9.36
C ALA A 255 -5.20 3.42 -10.38
N THR A 256 -4.52 3.83 -11.44
CA THR A 256 -5.10 4.53 -12.60
C THR A 256 -4.76 3.81 -13.90
N ALA A 257 -5.42 4.11 -14.99
CA ALA A 257 -5.08 3.56 -16.31
C ALA A 257 -5.05 4.66 -17.37
N GLU A 258 -4.37 4.37 -18.48
CA GLU A 258 -4.36 5.26 -19.64
C GLU A 258 -5.80 5.52 -20.14
N ASN A 259 -6.04 6.76 -20.57
CA ASN A 259 -7.34 7.24 -21.09
C ASN A 259 -8.50 7.03 -20.10
N ASN A 260 -8.23 6.98 -18.80
CA ASN A 260 -9.22 6.72 -17.74
C ASN A 260 -10.03 5.43 -18.01
N ALA A 261 -9.35 4.36 -18.45
CA ALA A 261 -10.02 3.10 -18.75
C ALA A 261 -10.63 2.42 -17.50
N ILE A 262 -10.21 2.84 -16.30
CA ILE A 262 -10.79 2.42 -15.01
C ILE A 262 -11.09 3.64 -14.15
N ILE A 263 -12.10 3.51 -13.29
CA ILE A 263 -12.26 4.38 -12.12
C ILE A 263 -11.10 4.09 -11.18
N PRO A 264 -10.39 5.09 -10.65
CA PRO A 264 -9.24 4.88 -9.78
C PRO A 264 -9.58 4.00 -8.58
N ALA A 265 -8.85 2.89 -8.39
CA ALA A 265 -8.97 2.10 -7.16
C ALA A 265 -8.03 2.63 -6.10
N VAL A 266 -8.44 2.53 -4.83
CA VAL A 266 -7.65 2.99 -3.69
C VAL A 266 -7.48 1.87 -2.65
N CYS A 267 -6.25 1.73 -2.14
CA CYS A 267 -5.93 0.85 -1.02
C CYS A 267 -5.17 1.65 0.04
N LYS A 268 -5.59 1.56 1.30
CA LYS A 268 -4.88 2.18 2.44
C LYS A 268 -3.76 1.27 2.93
N VAL A 269 -2.58 1.81 3.14
CA VAL A 269 -1.43 1.04 3.61
C VAL A 269 -0.76 1.76 4.79
N SER A 270 -0.69 1.07 5.93
CA SER A 270 0.07 1.55 7.09
C SER A 270 1.45 0.89 7.08
N VAL A 271 2.48 1.69 6.84
CA VAL A 271 3.85 1.21 6.70
C VAL A 271 4.61 1.49 7.99
N ARG A 272 5.09 0.44 8.64
CA ARG A 272 5.94 0.55 9.83
C ARG A 272 7.41 0.50 9.43
N ALA A 273 8.27 1.15 10.20
CA ALA A 273 9.71 0.99 10.00
C ALA A 273 10.12 -0.46 10.25
N ALA A 274 10.86 -1.06 9.31
CA ALA A 274 11.48 -2.36 9.54
C ALA A 274 12.49 -2.26 10.71
N ASN A 275 12.57 -3.31 11.52
CA ASN A 275 13.57 -3.38 12.59
C ASN A 275 14.97 -3.49 11.96
N GLY A 276 15.80 -2.48 12.22
CA GLY A 276 17.20 -2.47 11.82
C GLY A 276 18.08 -3.28 12.80
N PHE A 277 19.29 -3.58 12.36
CA PHE A 277 20.33 -4.16 13.22
C PHE A 277 21.07 -3.04 13.98
N ALA A 278 21.43 -3.27 15.23
CA ALA A 278 22.08 -2.26 16.08
C ALA A 278 23.47 -1.81 15.56
N ASP A 279 24.12 -2.64 14.77
CA ASP A 279 25.42 -2.39 14.13
C ASP A 279 25.31 -1.82 12.70
N VAL A 280 24.09 -1.42 12.26
CA VAL A 280 23.80 -0.80 10.95
C VAL A 280 23.14 0.55 11.18
N LYS A 281 23.81 1.64 10.76
CA LYS A 281 23.35 3.00 10.98
C LYS A 281 22.74 3.57 9.69
N GLU A 282 21.81 4.51 9.83
CA GLU A 282 21.18 5.21 8.69
C GLU A 282 22.18 5.89 7.76
N THR A 283 23.35 6.28 8.27
CA THR A 283 24.43 6.90 7.49
C THR A 283 25.29 5.91 6.71
N ASP A 284 25.12 4.61 6.92
CA ASP A 284 25.90 3.59 6.25
C ASP A 284 25.39 3.36 4.82
N TYR A 285 26.28 3.21 3.84
CA TYR A 285 25.92 3.03 2.42
C TYR A 285 25.12 1.75 2.15
N TYR A 286 25.14 0.82 3.09
CA TYR A 286 24.44 -0.47 3.05
C TYR A 286 23.17 -0.49 3.88
N TYR A 287 22.75 0.61 4.53
CA TYR A 287 21.60 0.69 5.42
C TYR A 287 20.32 0.19 4.75
N GLU A 288 19.92 0.84 3.65
CA GLU A 288 18.71 0.49 2.91
C GLU A 288 18.77 -0.94 2.35
N ALA A 289 19.93 -1.34 1.82
CA ALA A 289 20.14 -2.68 1.30
C ALA A 289 19.97 -3.76 2.39
N THR A 290 20.43 -3.46 3.61
CA THR A 290 20.33 -4.39 4.75
C THR A 290 18.89 -4.52 5.21
N LEU A 291 18.16 -3.41 5.33
CA LEU A 291 16.75 -3.43 5.70
C LEU A 291 15.91 -4.16 4.64
N TRP A 292 16.12 -3.84 3.37
CA TRP A 292 15.45 -4.51 2.25
C TRP A 292 15.74 -6.01 2.23
N GLY A 293 17.00 -6.39 2.37
CA GLY A 293 17.40 -7.79 2.34
C GLY A 293 16.85 -8.59 3.53
N SER A 294 16.74 -7.96 4.70
CA SER A 294 16.13 -8.57 5.89
C SER A 294 14.62 -8.69 5.76
N ALA A 295 13.94 -7.61 5.37
CA ALA A 295 12.49 -7.56 5.20
C ALA A 295 11.97 -8.58 4.17
N ASN A 296 12.77 -8.84 3.12
CA ASN A 296 12.47 -9.83 2.09
C ASN A 296 13.06 -11.23 2.37
N ASN A 297 13.56 -11.49 3.59
CA ASN A 297 14.17 -12.76 3.99
C ASN A 297 15.37 -13.22 3.15
N ILE A 298 16.00 -12.33 2.39
CA ILE A 298 17.17 -12.62 1.55
C ILE A 298 18.42 -12.78 2.43
N VAL A 299 18.61 -11.86 3.38
CA VAL A 299 19.69 -11.92 4.36
C VAL A 299 19.12 -12.06 5.78
N ARG A 300 19.92 -12.66 6.66
CA ARG A 300 19.62 -12.73 8.10
C ARG A 300 20.81 -12.21 8.87
N GLY A 301 20.56 -11.61 10.05
CA GLY A 301 21.62 -11.25 10.98
C GLY A 301 22.36 -12.49 11.52
N PHE A 302 23.48 -12.24 12.18
CA PHE A 302 24.13 -13.24 13.06
C PHE A 302 23.30 -13.46 14.32
N SER A 303 22.59 -12.41 14.76
CA SER A 303 21.56 -12.44 15.80
C SER A 303 20.38 -11.56 15.39
N ALA A 304 19.42 -11.39 16.28
CA ALA A 304 18.29 -10.46 16.05
C ALA A 304 18.76 -9.01 15.88
N ASP A 305 19.85 -8.63 16.58
CA ASP A 305 20.33 -7.25 16.65
C ASP A 305 21.66 -7.01 15.92
N GLU A 306 22.31 -8.05 15.35
CA GLU A 306 23.63 -7.97 14.74
C GLU A 306 23.61 -8.46 13.30
N PHE A 307 23.95 -7.57 12.37
CA PHE A 307 24.14 -7.89 10.94
C PHE A 307 25.56 -8.32 10.62
N ALA A 308 26.55 -7.77 11.33
CA ALA A 308 28.00 -7.95 11.12
C ALA A 308 28.46 -7.54 9.70
N PRO A 309 28.29 -6.24 9.30
CA PRO A 309 28.45 -5.75 7.93
C PRO A 309 29.86 -5.98 7.36
N ASN A 310 30.88 -5.91 8.20
CA ASN A 310 32.30 -6.01 7.80
C ASN A 310 32.84 -7.45 7.77
N VAL A 311 32.02 -8.43 8.16
CA VAL A 311 32.45 -9.84 8.15
C VAL A 311 32.48 -10.34 6.70
N PRO A 312 33.59 -11.02 6.27
CA PRO A 312 33.69 -11.66 4.98
C PRO A 312 32.58 -12.69 4.75
N CYS A 313 31.97 -12.67 3.57
CA CYS A 313 31.04 -13.71 3.17
C CYS A 313 31.77 -14.94 2.63
N THR A 314 31.28 -16.12 2.99
CA THR A 314 31.67 -17.34 2.31
C THR A 314 30.92 -17.50 0.99
N ARG A 315 31.45 -18.34 0.11
CA ARG A 315 30.80 -18.69 -1.17
C ARG A 315 29.41 -19.29 -0.96
N ALA A 316 29.25 -20.15 0.06
CA ALA A 316 27.96 -20.73 0.42
C ALA A 316 26.94 -19.66 0.86
N GLN A 317 27.35 -18.68 1.66
CA GLN A 317 26.47 -17.61 2.11
C GLN A 317 25.97 -16.75 0.96
N ILE A 318 26.84 -16.37 0.02
CA ILE A 318 26.46 -15.55 -1.15
C ILE A 318 25.43 -16.30 -2.01
N VAL A 319 25.70 -17.55 -2.32
CA VAL A 319 24.77 -18.37 -3.11
C VAL A 319 23.44 -18.57 -2.38
N THR A 320 23.47 -18.68 -1.05
CA THR A 320 22.24 -18.76 -0.24
C THR A 320 21.41 -17.47 -0.32
N PHE A 321 22.05 -16.29 -0.37
CA PHE A 321 21.34 -15.04 -0.56
C PHE A 321 20.65 -14.98 -1.94
N LEU A 322 21.33 -15.44 -2.99
CA LEU A 322 20.74 -15.51 -4.34
C LEU A 322 19.61 -16.55 -4.43
N TYR A 323 19.75 -17.69 -3.78
CA TYR A 323 18.71 -18.71 -3.68
C TYR A 323 17.44 -18.17 -3.01
N ARG A 324 17.61 -17.43 -1.91
CA ARG A 324 16.48 -16.77 -1.21
C ARG A 324 15.88 -15.65 -2.04
N LEU A 325 16.68 -14.89 -2.77
CA LEU A 325 16.20 -13.88 -3.72
C LEU A 325 15.33 -14.52 -4.81
N ALA A 326 15.66 -15.73 -5.25
CA ALA A 326 14.86 -16.52 -6.19
C ALA A 326 13.57 -17.12 -5.57
N GLY A 327 13.28 -16.84 -4.28
CA GLY A 327 12.12 -17.37 -3.58
C GLY A 327 12.31 -18.76 -3.00
N SER A 328 13.55 -19.25 -2.90
CA SER A 328 13.90 -20.58 -2.37
C SER A 328 13.15 -21.71 -3.08
N PRO A 329 13.26 -21.87 -4.42
CA PRO A 329 12.52 -22.87 -5.18
C PRO A 329 12.85 -24.29 -4.71
N GLU A 330 11.91 -25.22 -4.88
CA GLU A 330 12.14 -26.63 -4.60
C GLU A 330 13.30 -27.18 -5.44
N VAL A 331 14.20 -27.91 -4.79
CA VAL A 331 15.35 -28.57 -5.43
C VAL A 331 15.10 -30.06 -5.44
N SER A 332 15.03 -30.65 -6.63
CA SER A 332 14.75 -32.08 -6.80
C SER A 332 16.00 -32.93 -7.03
N GLY A 333 17.12 -32.27 -7.38
CA GLY A 333 18.39 -32.91 -7.68
C GLY A 333 19.26 -33.22 -6.44
N SER A 334 20.33 -33.94 -6.65
CA SER A 334 21.38 -34.15 -5.65
C SER A 334 22.57 -33.23 -5.92
N CYS A 335 23.18 -32.70 -4.85
CA CYS A 335 24.34 -31.84 -4.98
C CYS A 335 25.51 -32.60 -5.67
N LYS A 336 25.99 -32.06 -6.79
CA LYS A 336 27.12 -32.65 -7.54
C LYS A 336 28.46 -32.45 -6.87
N PHE A 337 28.57 -31.55 -5.88
CA PHE A 337 29.81 -31.20 -5.21
C PHE A 337 30.02 -32.02 -3.94
N ALA A 338 31.09 -32.82 -3.93
CA ALA A 338 31.37 -33.76 -2.83
C ALA A 338 31.77 -33.09 -1.50
N ASP A 339 32.21 -31.84 -1.55
CA ASP A 339 32.61 -31.04 -0.40
C ASP A 339 31.50 -30.24 0.25
N VAL A 340 30.25 -30.38 -0.25
CA VAL A 340 29.06 -29.71 0.31
C VAL A 340 28.33 -30.71 1.23
N THR A 341 28.62 -30.65 2.51
CA THR A 341 28.07 -31.57 3.53
C THR A 341 27.12 -30.91 4.52
N ASP A 342 27.15 -29.56 4.62
CA ASP A 342 26.26 -28.82 5.50
C ASP A 342 24.85 -28.70 4.88
N LYS A 343 23.87 -29.28 5.57
CA LYS A 343 22.45 -29.30 5.15
C LYS A 343 21.85 -27.92 4.94
N ASN A 344 22.37 -26.89 5.61
CA ASN A 344 21.89 -25.53 5.47
C ASN A 344 22.23 -24.90 4.10
N TYR A 345 23.18 -25.46 3.37
CA TYR A 345 23.63 -24.93 2.10
C TYR A 345 23.40 -25.85 0.90
N ILE A 346 23.03 -27.12 1.13
CA ILE A 346 22.88 -28.13 0.07
C ILE A 346 21.91 -27.65 -1.00
N ASP A 347 20.69 -27.22 -0.60
CA ASP A 347 19.65 -26.82 -1.55
C ASP A 347 20.07 -25.59 -2.36
N ALA A 348 20.58 -24.57 -1.68
CA ALA A 348 21.04 -23.35 -2.34
C ALA A 348 22.19 -23.59 -3.35
N ILE A 349 23.14 -24.45 -2.98
CA ILE A 349 24.27 -24.77 -3.86
C ILE A 349 23.86 -25.69 -5.01
N THR A 350 22.95 -26.63 -4.77
CA THR A 350 22.39 -27.49 -5.81
C THR A 350 21.61 -26.67 -6.83
N TRP A 351 20.67 -25.84 -6.36
CA TRP A 351 19.95 -24.89 -7.21
C TRP A 351 20.91 -24.01 -8.03
N ALA A 352 21.91 -23.42 -7.40
CA ALA A 352 22.85 -22.55 -8.09
C ALA A 352 23.69 -23.26 -9.15
N ALA A 353 23.89 -24.57 -8.99
CA ALA A 353 24.55 -25.40 -9.99
C ALA A 353 23.62 -25.75 -11.16
N GLU A 354 22.35 -26.03 -10.88
CA GLU A 354 21.31 -26.33 -11.87
C GLU A 354 21.01 -25.10 -12.73
N GLU A 355 20.84 -23.93 -12.11
CA GLU A 355 20.59 -22.64 -12.79
C GLU A 355 21.85 -22.01 -13.41
N GLY A 356 23.01 -22.67 -13.34
CA GLY A 356 24.25 -22.14 -13.94
C GLY A 356 24.89 -20.96 -13.19
N VAL A 357 24.33 -20.55 -12.04
CA VAL A 357 24.89 -19.48 -11.18
C VAL A 357 26.30 -19.84 -10.73
N THR A 358 26.57 -21.12 -10.43
CA THR A 358 27.91 -21.60 -10.12
C THR A 358 28.36 -22.78 -11.00
N LYS A 359 29.64 -22.80 -11.29
CA LYS A 359 30.30 -23.95 -11.94
C LYS A 359 31.16 -24.76 -10.95
N GLY A 360 31.21 -24.34 -9.67
CA GLY A 360 32.15 -24.89 -8.70
C GLY A 360 33.50 -24.21 -8.74
N THR A 361 34.43 -24.65 -7.88
CA THR A 361 35.86 -24.35 -7.95
C THR A 361 36.59 -25.40 -8.80
N THR A 362 36.06 -26.62 -8.85
CA THR A 362 36.37 -27.68 -9.79
C THR A 362 35.05 -28.34 -10.24
N GLU A 363 35.09 -29.34 -11.07
CA GLU A 363 33.90 -30.11 -11.49
C GLU A 363 33.16 -30.78 -10.31
N THR A 364 33.90 -31.14 -9.26
CA THR A 364 33.37 -31.89 -8.11
C THR A 364 33.44 -31.16 -6.77
N THR A 365 33.97 -29.94 -6.75
CA THR A 365 34.07 -29.13 -5.51
C THR A 365 33.48 -27.73 -5.68
N PHE A 366 32.80 -27.24 -4.66
CA PHE A 366 32.26 -25.90 -4.58
C PHE A 366 33.07 -24.96 -3.69
N SER A 367 33.79 -25.50 -2.70
CA SER A 367 34.48 -24.77 -1.62
C SER A 367 33.58 -23.90 -0.79
N PRO A 368 32.54 -24.45 -0.09
CA PRO A 368 31.46 -23.68 0.55
C PRO A 368 31.98 -22.70 1.60
N ASN A 369 33.01 -23.06 2.36
CA ASN A 369 33.56 -22.27 3.45
C ASN A 369 34.64 -21.29 3.02
N ALA A 370 35.09 -21.33 1.75
CA ALA A 370 36.06 -20.35 1.26
C ALA A 370 35.43 -18.95 1.21
N THR A 371 36.20 -17.94 1.64
CA THR A 371 35.79 -16.54 1.48
C THR A 371 35.61 -16.20 0.01
N CYS A 372 34.53 -15.48 -0.30
CA CYS A 372 34.23 -15.07 -1.67
C CYS A 372 34.93 -13.75 -2.00
N THR A 373 35.57 -13.67 -3.16
CA THR A 373 36.10 -12.40 -3.63
C THR A 373 35.01 -11.53 -4.27
N ARG A 374 35.24 -10.22 -4.37
CA ARG A 374 34.33 -9.28 -5.03
C ARG A 374 34.05 -9.70 -6.48
N ALA A 375 35.06 -10.13 -7.20
CA ALA A 375 34.92 -10.66 -8.57
C ALA A 375 34.01 -11.89 -8.63
N GLN A 376 34.17 -12.84 -7.70
CA GLN A 376 33.31 -14.02 -7.62
C GLN A 376 31.87 -13.67 -7.25
N ALA A 377 31.67 -12.76 -6.29
CA ALA A 377 30.36 -12.30 -5.86
C ALA A 377 29.56 -11.67 -7.00
N VAL A 378 30.16 -10.73 -7.72
CA VAL A 378 29.55 -10.09 -8.89
C VAL A 378 29.32 -11.10 -10.03
N THR A 379 30.21 -12.09 -10.20
CA THR A 379 30.02 -13.14 -11.22
C THR A 379 28.84 -14.04 -10.90
N PHE A 380 28.61 -14.40 -9.63
CA PHE A 380 27.41 -15.15 -9.23
C PHE A 380 26.13 -14.35 -9.50
N LEU A 381 26.12 -13.08 -9.12
CA LEU A 381 24.98 -12.20 -9.34
C LEU A 381 24.71 -11.99 -10.84
N HIS A 382 25.72 -11.72 -11.64
CA HIS A 382 25.61 -11.56 -13.09
C HIS A 382 25.02 -12.81 -13.78
N ARG A 383 25.45 -14.01 -13.34
CA ARG A 383 24.89 -15.27 -13.86
C ARG A 383 23.47 -15.50 -13.41
N TYR A 384 23.12 -15.11 -12.20
CA TYR A 384 21.75 -15.13 -11.71
C TYR A 384 20.83 -14.22 -12.53
N MET A 385 21.35 -13.10 -13.02
CA MET A 385 20.65 -12.15 -13.89
C MET A 385 20.73 -12.52 -15.39
N ASP A 386 20.93 -13.79 -15.73
CA ASP A 386 21.01 -14.31 -17.10
C ASP A 386 22.12 -13.70 -17.96
N THR A 387 23.22 -13.32 -17.35
CA THR A 387 24.43 -12.80 -18.02
C THR A 387 24.17 -11.63 -18.99
N PRO A 388 23.47 -10.57 -18.56
CA PRO A 388 23.21 -9.42 -19.43
C PRO A 388 24.53 -8.74 -19.84
N LYS A 389 24.55 -8.20 -21.06
CA LYS A 389 25.73 -7.47 -21.56
C LYS A 389 25.75 -6.06 -21.00
N ALA A 390 26.95 -5.53 -20.76
CA ALA A 390 27.15 -4.11 -20.50
C ALA A 390 26.98 -3.32 -21.82
N ASP A 391 26.28 -2.19 -21.75
CA ASP A 391 26.15 -1.28 -22.90
C ASP A 391 27.42 -0.45 -23.08
N GLN A 392 28.15 -0.18 -22.01
CA GLN A 392 29.40 0.59 -22.02
C GLN A 392 30.50 -0.11 -21.22
N ALA A 393 31.73 0.05 -21.68
CA ALA A 393 32.89 -0.40 -20.93
C ALA A 393 33.28 0.64 -19.88
N HIS A 394 33.46 0.20 -18.66
CA HIS A 394 33.89 1.02 -17.53
C HIS A 394 35.42 0.87 -17.30
N GLY A 395 36.09 2.00 -17.08
CA GLY A 395 37.52 2.02 -16.94
C GLY A 395 38.04 1.80 -15.52
N PHE A 396 37.79 0.66 -14.90
CA PHE A 396 38.47 0.33 -13.65
C PHE A 396 39.98 0.09 -13.90
N THR A 397 40.81 0.73 -13.07
CA THR A 397 42.27 0.69 -13.23
C THR A 397 42.87 -0.71 -13.07
N ASP A 398 42.16 -1.61 -12.38
CA ASP A 398 42.60 -2.97 -12.05
C ASP A 398 41.78 -4.08 -12.73
N VAL A 399 40.87 -3.73 -13.67
CA VAL A 399 40.05 -4.67 -14.47
C VAL A 399 40.34 -4.47 -15.95
N THR A 400 41.58 -4.80 -16.35
CA THR A 400 42.09 -4.59 -17.71
C THR A 400 42.15 -5.86 -18.57
N ASN A 401 42.12 -7.03 -17.94
CA ASN A 401 42.13 -8.32 -18.64
C ASN A 401 40.77 -8.72 -19.12
N THR A 402 40.43 -8.48 -20.38
CA THR A 402 39.13 -8.82 -21.01
C THR A 402 38.87 -10.33 -21.07
N GLY A 403 39.87 -11.18 -20.92
CA GLY A 403 39.73 -12.64 -20.85
C GLY A 403 39.50 -13.18 -19.43
N ALA A 404 39.47 -12.32 -18.41
CA ALA A 404 39.22 -12.76 -17.05
C ALA A 404 37.75 -13.21 -16.89
N PHE A 405 37.50 -14.28 -16.12
CA PHE A 405 36.17 -14.88 -15.93
C PHE A 405 35.13 -13.91 -15.37
N TYR A 406 35.56 -12.83 -14.76
CA TYR A 406 34.73 -11.81 -14.10
C TYR A 406 34.61 -10.52 -14.92
N TYR A 407 35.31 -10.38 -16.04
CA TYR A 407 35.36 -9.11 -16.78
C TYR A 407 33.96 -8.61 -17.16
N ASP A 408 33.20 -9.43 -17.87
CA ASP A 408 31.88 -9.06 -18.33
C ASP A 408 30.92 -8.77 -17.15
N ALA A 409 31.01 -9.55 -16.07
CA ALA A 409 30.21 -9.34 -14.87
C ALA A 409 30.54 -8.02 -14.17
N VAL A 410 31.81 -7.63 -14.10
CA VAL A 410 32.23 -6.34 -13.51
C VAL A 410 31.80 -5.17 -14.39
N MET A 411 31.94 -5.28 -15.72
CA MET A 411 31.49 -4.25 -16.65
C MET A 411 29.96 -4.04 -16.56
N TRP A 412 29.20 -5.12 -16.59
CA TRP A 412 27.75 -5.08 -16.37
C TRP A 412 27.38 -4.44 -15.04
N ALA A 413 28.02 -4.83 -13.95
CA ALA A 413 27.73 -4.32 -12.63
C ALA A 413 28.02 -2.82 -12.48
N ALA A 414 29.05 -2.33 -13.18
CA ALA A 414 29.36 -0.90 -13.22
C ALA A 414 28.36 -0.12 -14.08
N ASP A 415 28.01 -0.64 -15.24
CA ASP A 415 27.10 -0.03 -16.20
C ASP A 415 25.68 0.13 -15.61
N ASN A 416 25.25 -0.85 -14.81
CA ASN A 416 23.93 -0.86 -14.17
C ASN A 416 23.93 -0.29 -12.72
N GLY A 417 25.02 0.36 -12.30
CA GLY A 417 25.10 0.98 -10.98
C GLY A 417 25.13 -0.01 -9.79
N VAL A 418 25.29 -1.32 -10.07
CA VAL A 418 25.42 -2.36 -9.03
C VAL A 418 26.68 -2.13 -8.19
N THR A 419 27.77 -1.72 -8.84
CA THR A 419 29.00 -1.27 -8.17
C THR A 419 29.48 0.06 -8.72
N LEU A 420 29.98 0.91 -7.83
CA LEU A 420 30.64 2.18 -8.20
C LEU A 420 32.17 2.05 -8.14
N GLY A 421 32.70 0.89 -7.72
CA GLY A 421 34.11 0.73 -7.42
C GLY A 421 34.55 1.52 -6.19
N PHE A 422 35.83 1.87 -6.15
CA PHE A 422 36.42 2.68 -5.09
C PHE A 422 36.82 4.05 -5.63
N ALA A 423 37.01 5.03 -4.72
CA ALA A 423 37.34 6.41 -5.07
C ALA A 423 38.67 6.55 -5.86
N ASP A 424 39.57 5.53 -5.79
CA ASP A 424 40.81 5.47 -6.55
C ASP A 424 40.65 4.92 -7.98
N GLY A 425 39.40 4.69 -8.41
CA GLY A 425 39.07 4.13 -9.73
C GLY A 425 39.29 2.63 -9.84
N SER A 426 39.53 1.92 -8.74
CA SER A 426 39.67 0.45 -8.73
C SER A 426 38.37 -0.26 -8.40
N PHE A 427 38.24 -1.51 -8.86
CA PHE A 427 37.16 -2.43 -8.44
C PHE A 427 37.58 -3.37 -7.32
N ARG A 428 38.87 -3.70 -7.27
CA ARG A 428 39.53 -4.66 -6.37
C ARG A 428 38.96 -6.07 -6.50
N PRO A 429 39.09 -6.72 -7.68
CA PRO A 429 38.49 -8.02 -7.98
C PRO A 429 38.92 -9.14 -7.02
N GLY A 430 40.17 -9.11 -6.54
CA GLY A 430 40.73 -10.08 -5.61
C GLY A 430 40.41 -9.82 -4.13
N ALA A 431 39.85 -8.66 -3.78
CA ALA A 431 39.50 -8.36 -2.40
C ALA A 431 38.35 -9.24 -1.93
N VAL A 432 38.34 -9.56 -0.64
CA VAL A 432 37.25 -10.33 -0.02
C VAL A 432 35.96 -9.49 -0.02
N CYS A 433 34.86 -10.09 -0.40
CA CYS A 433 33.55 -9.45 -0.37
C CYS A 433 32.95 -9.56 1.04
N THR A 434 32.59 -8.42 1.62
CA THR A 434 31.94 -8.36 2.94
C THR A 434 30.42 -8.55 2.83
N ARG A 435 29.76 -8.77 3.97
CA ARG A 435 28.30 -8.88 4.01
C ARG A 435 27.62 -7.59 3.56
N ALA A 436 28.12 -6.43 3.97
CA ALA A 436 27.64 -5.13 3.51
C ALA A 436 27.75 -4.95 1.99
N GLU A 437 28.87 -5.36 1.40
CA GLU A 437 29.09 -5.24 -0.03
C GLU A 437 28.16 -6.14 -0.85
N ILE A 438 28.02 -7.41 -0.46
CA ILE A 438 27.17 -8.34 -1.22
C ILE A 438 25.69 -7.97 -1.11
N VAL A 439 25.18 -7.59 0.06
CA VAL A 439 23.78 -7.18 0.19
C VAL A 439 23.50 -5.93 -0.63
N THR A 440 24.46 -5.00 -0.69
CA THR A 440 24.37 -3.79 -1.53
C THR A 440 24.35 -4.13 -3.02
N PHE A 441 25.17 -5.07 -3.48
CA PHE A 441 25.18 -5.52 -4.87
C PHE A 441 23.84 -6.17 -5.25
N ILE A 442 23.33 -7.05 -4.40
CA ILE A 442 22.03 -7.71 -4.62
C ILE A 442 20.90 -6.68 -4.65
N TYR A 443 20.87 -5.76 -3.69
CA TYR A 443 19.85 -4.70 -3.61
C TYR A 443 19.83 -3.84 -4.87
N ARG A 444 20.98 -3.35 -5.30
CA ARG A 444 21.08 -2.49 -6.49
C ARG A 444 20.74 -3.20 -7.80
N ALA A 445 20.90 -4.51 -7.85
CA ALA A 445 20.58 -5.30 -9.04
C ALA A 445 19.09 -5.73 -9.10
N ALA A 446 18.40 -5.87 -7.95
CA ALA A 446 17.13 -6.55 -7.87
C ALA A 446 15.97 -5.70 -7.27
N ALA A 447 16.25 -4.53 -6.65
CA ALA A 447 15.24 -3.73 -5.95
C ALA A 447 14.68 -2.50 -6.72
#